data_e11145c538cbe977bf8c0a90b25040e9
#
_entry.id   e11145c538cbe977bf8c0a90b25040e9
#
_cell.length_a   1.000
_cell.length_b   1.000
_cell.length_c   1.000
_cell.angle_alpha   90.00
_cell.angle_beta   90.00
_cell.angle_gamma   90.00
#
_symmetry.space_group_name_H-M   'P 1'
#
loop_
_entity.id
_entity.type
_entity.pdbx_description
1 polymer ?
#
loop_
_entity_poly.entity_id
_entity_poly.type
_entity_poly.pdbx_seq_one_letter_code
_entity_poly.pdbx_strand_id
1 'polypeptide(L)'
;MKRILLLPTVFIMMLGTNLSFAQVDADNFYKSDLVNVEKVSFSNQYKMKVVGNLFLPKNMKEGEKYPAIIVGHPMGAVKEQSANLYATKMAERGFVTLSIDLSFWGGSEGEPRNAILPEMYAEDFSAATDFLGTRPFVDRNRIGVIGICGSGSFAISAAKIDPRLKAIATVSMYNMGNANRHGLKHALTLEQRKQIIADAAEQRYVEFLGGETQYTSGT
;
A
#
# COMPACT_ATOMS: atom_id res chain seq x y z
N MET A 1 -12.21 -73.14 31.51
CA MET A 1 -11.22 -72.23 30.92
C MET A 1 -11.80 -71.64 29.65
N LYS A 2 -12.34 -70.43 29.69
CA LYS A 2 -12.87 -69.71 28.48
C LYS A 2 -11.77 -68.73 28.04
N ARG A 3 -11.27 -68.93 26.82
CA ARG A 3 -10.35 -68.02 26.13
C ARG A 3 -11.15 -66.87 25.52
N ILE A 4 -10.89 -65.64 25.99
CA ILE A 4 -11.40 -64.40 25.39
C ILE A 4 -10.44 -64.01 24.30
N LEU A 5 -10.94 -63.98 23.06
CA LEU A 5 -10.23 -63.49 21.88
C LEU A 5 -10.40 -61.96 21.86
N LEU A 6 -9.33 -61.21 22.07
CA LEU A 6 -9.30 -59.75 21.85
C LEU A 6 -8.99 -59.47 20.37
N LEU A 7 -9.94 -58.92 19.68
CA LEU A 7 -9.70 -58.29 18.34
C LEU A 7 -9.08 -56.92 18.55
N PRO A 8 -8.01 -56.54 17.83
CA PRO A 8 -7.51 -55.21 17.84
C PRO A 8 -8.39 -54.31 16.96
N THR A 9 -8.98 -53.30 17.60
CA THR A 9 -9.71 -52.23 16.89
C THR A 9 -8.67 -51.31 16.23
N VAL A 10 -8.56 -51.36 14.90
CA VAL A 10 -7.73 -50.41 14.14
C VAL A 10 -8.50 -49.10 14.05
N PHE A 11 -7.98 -48.09 14.76
CA PHE A 11 -8.49 -46.73 14.68
C PHE A 11 -7.86 -46.06 13.43
N ILE A 12 -8.61 -46.02 12.33
CA ILE A 12 -8.20 -45.26 11.14
C ILE A 12 -8.42 -43.79 11.42
N MET A 13 -7.34 -43.11 11.77
CA MET A 13 -7.31 -41.64 11.82
C MET A 13 -7.39 -41.09 10.38
N MET A 14 -8.59 -40.68 9.95
CA MET A 14 -8.72 -39.86 8.74
C MET A 14 -8.05 -38.50 9.02
N LEU A 15 -6.81 -38.33 8.59
CA LEU A 15 -6.23 -37.01 8.40
C LEU A 15 -7.02 -36.32 7.26
N GLY A 16 -8.00 -35.51 7.64
CA GLY A 16 -8.62 -34.55 6.74
C GLY A 16 -7.55 -33.54 6.32
N THR A 17 -6.98 -33.71 5.13
CA THR A 17 -6.22 -32.66 4.47
C THR A 17 -7.21 -31.56 4.11
N ASN A 18 -7.26 -30.52 4.94
CA ASN A 18 -7.85 -29.26 4.54
C ASN A 18 -6.96 -28.70 3.40
N LEU A 19 -7.25 -29.09 2.17
CA LEU A 19 -6.79 -28.38 0.99
C LEU A 19 -7.47 -27.01 1.03
N SER A 20 -6.78 -26.04 1.63
CA SER A 20 -7.12 -24.64 1.47
C SER A 20 -6.91 -24.33 -0.01
N PHE A 21 -8.00 -24.33 -0.78
CA PHE A 21 -7.98 -23.74 -2.11
C PHE A 21 -7.69 -22.26 -1.92
N ALA A 22 -6.42 -21.87 -2.04
CA ALA A 22 -6.08 -20.48 -2.24
C ALA A 22 -6.89 -20.01 -3.44
N GLN A 23 -7.72 -19.01 -3.25
CA GLN A 23 -8.56 -18.46 -4.29
C GLN A 23 -7.63 -17.99 -5.41
N VAL A 24 -7.67 -18.67 -6.56
CA VAL A 24 -6.78 -18.44 -7.71
C VAL A 24 -6.84 -16.99 -8.20
N ASP A 25 -7.92 -16.25 -7.86
CA ASP A 25 -8.15 -14.86 -8.23
C ASP A 25 -7.52 -13.82 -7.28
N ALA A 26 -6.88 -14.23 -6.18
CA ALA A 26 -6.30 -13.33 -5.16
C ALA A 26 -4.76 -13.31 -5.16
N ASP A 27 -4.12 -13.59 -6.30
CA ASP A 27 -2.66 -13.54 -6.41
C ASP A 27 -2.15 -12.10 -6.49
N ASN A 28 -1.66 -11.58 -5.38
CA ASN A 28 -1.03 -10.25 -5.30
C ASN A 28 0.25 -10.14 -6.15
N PHE A 29 0.84 -11.25 -6.55
CA PHE A 29 2.04 -11.31 -7.38
C PHE A 29 1.74 -11.63 -8.85
N TYR A 30 0.48 -11.51 -9.23
CA TYR A 30 0.01 -11.71 -10.60
C TYR A 30 0.84 -10.90 -11.61
N LYS A 31 1.23 -11.57 -12.70
CA LYS A 31 1.91 -10.96 -13.84
C LYS A 31 1.04 -11.11 -15.09
N SER A 32 1.12 -10.14 -15.97
CA SER A 32 0.35 -10.13 -17.21
C SER A 32 1.27 -10.12 -18.42
N ASP A 33 0.97 -10.97 -19.39
CA ASP A 33 1.65 -10.98 -20.69
C ASP A 33 1.27 -9.77 -21.56
N LEU A 34 0.24 -9.00 -21.19
CA LEU A 34 -0.23 -7.82 -21.91
C LEU A 34 0.43 -6.52 -21.44
N VAL A 35 1.28 -6.58 -20.40
CA VAL A 35 1.82 -5.41 -19.72
C VAL A 35 3.33 -5.50 -19.61
N ASN A 36 4.02 -4.41 -19.95
CA ASN A 36 5.42 -4.22 -19.64
C ASN A 36 5.55 -3.53 -18.27
N VAL A 37 6.52 -3.94 -17.46
CA VAL A 37 6.76 -3.36 -16.12
C VAL A 37 8.19 -2.84 -16.05
N GLU A 38 8.32 -1.58 -15.67
CA GLU A 38 9.61 -0.89 -15.51
C GLU A 38 9.75 -0.38 -14.08
N LYS A 39 10.89 -0.63 -13.45
CA LYS A 39 11.24 0.00 -12.17
C LYS A 39 11.62 1.45 -12.42
N VAL A 40 11.00 2.36 -11.68
CA VAL A 40 11.25 3.79 -11.79
C VAL A 40 11.55 4.41 -10.43
N SER A 41 12.20 5.56 -10.45
CA SER A 41 12.34 6.40 -9.26
C SER A 41 12.29 7.88 -9.65
N PHE A 42 11.81 8.69 -8.74
CA PHE A 42 11.73 10.14 -8.88
C PHE A 42 11.86 10.77 -7.49
N SER A 43 12.09 12.07 -7.43
CA SER A 43 12.17 12.78 -6.14
C SER A 43 10.87 13.54 -5.88
N ASN A 44 10.44 13.53 -4.62
CA ASN A 44 9.40 14.44 -4.15
C ASN A 44 9.99 15.85 -3.90
N GLN A 45 9.16 16.84 -3.54
CA GLN A 45 9.63 18.22 -3.30
C GLN A 45 10.67 18.32 -2.17
N TYR A 46 10.70 17.39 -1.24
CA TYR A 46 11.68 17.30 -0.15
C TYR A 46 12.99 16.61 -0.55
N LYS A 47 13.15 16.30 -1.85
CA LYS A 47 14.31 15.60 -2.42
C LYS A 47 14.48 14.15 -1.96
N MET A 48 13.46 13.58 -1.36
CA MET A 48 13.45 12.16 -1.01
C MET A 48 13.11 11.34 -2.26
N LYS A 49 13.86 10.26 -2.47
CA LYS A 49 13.60 9.33 -3.58
C LYS A 49 12.37 8.50 -3.30
N VAL A 50 11.41 8.56 -4.21
CA VAL A 50 10.24 7.69 -4.27
C VAL A 50 10.47 6.64 -5.35
N VAL A 51 10.22 5.37 -5.03
CA VAL A 51 10.41 4.23 -5.93
C VAL A 51 9.04 3.69 -6.35
N GLY A 52 8.92 3.36 -7.63
CA GLY A 52 7.70 2.82 -8.20
C GLY A 52 7.94 1.74 -9.24
N ASN A 53 6.85 1.07 -9.62
CA ASN A 53 6.79 0.23 -10.80
C ASN A 53 5.80 0.88 -11.79
N LEU A 54 6.28 1.18 -12.99
CA LEU A 54 5.51 1.73 -14.10
C LEU A 54 5.03 0.57 -14.96
N PHE A 55 3.73 0.49 -15.20
CA PHE A 55 3.09 -0.54 -16.00
C PHE A 55 2.57 0.08 -17.28
N LEU A 56 3.02 -0.45 -18.41
CA LEU A 56 2.69 0.04 -19.75
C LEU A 56 1.95 -1.05 -20.53
N PRO A 57 0.74 -0.79 -21.04
CA PRO A 57 0.09 -1.69 -21.98
C PRO A 57 0.98 -1.98 -23.20
N LYS A 58 1.14 -3.23 -23.59
CA LYS A 58 1.98 -3.59 -24.75
C LYS A 58 1.42 -3.09 -26.09
N ASN A 59 0.14 -2.81 -26.16
CA ASN A 59 -0.54 -2.33 -27.35
C ASN A 59 -0.58 -0.80 -27.50
N MET A 60 0.23 -0.09 -26.74
CA MET A 60 0.35 1.37 -26.89
C MET A 60 0.87 1.73 -28.28
N LYS A 61 0.29 2.79 -28.84
CA LYS A 61 0.69 3.30 -30.15
C LYS A 61 1.57 4.53 -30.00
N GLU A 62 2.55 4.65 -30.85
CA GLU A 62 3.44 5.79 -30.88
C GLU A 62 2.66 7.08 -31.17
N GLY A 63 2.97 8.14 -30.42
CA GLY A 63 2.32 9.46 -30.57
C GLY A 63 0.96 9.57 -29.87
N GLU A 64 0.34 8.48 -29.43
CA GLU A 64 -0.89 8.54 -28.64
C GLU A 64 -0.62 8.86 -27.16
N LYS A 65 -1.62 9.49 -26.51
CA LYS A 65 -1.57 9.79 -25.06
C LYS A 65 -2.64 9.01 -24.32
N TYR A 66 -2.25 8.40 -23.22
CA TYR A 66 -3.06 7.49 -22.43
C TYR A 66 -3.43 8.10 -21.08
N PRO A 67 -4.62 7.79 -20.55
CA PRO A 67 -4.94 8.12 -19.16
C PRO A 67 -4.00 7.36 -18.22
N ALA A 68 -3.70 7.96 -17.08
CA ALA A 68 -2.80 7.35 -16.11
C ALA A 68 -3.42 7.21 -14.72
N ILE A 69 -2.96 6.20 -13.96
CA ILE A 69 -3.44 5.91 -12.60
C ILE A 69 -2.25 5.65 -11.69
N ILE A 70 -2.19 6.37 -10.58
CA ILE A 70 -1.27 6.11 -9.48
C ILE A 70 -1.94 5.14 -8.51
N VAL A 71 -1.21 4.15 -8.03
CA VAL A 71 -1.73 3.16 -7.07
C VAL A 71 -0.90 3.16 -5.80
N GLY A 72 -1.52 3.51 -4.68
CA GLY A 72 -0.91 3.48 -3.36
C GLY A 72 -1.26 2.19 -2.60
N HIS A 73 -0.25 1.63 -1.92
CA HIS A 73 -0.36 0.40 -1.15
C HIS A 73 -1.06 0.59 0.22
N PRO A 74 -1.57 -0.47 0.87
CA PRO A 74 -2.03 -0.42 2.26
C PRO A 74 -0.91 0.05 3.20
N MET A 75 -1.29 0.65 4.32
CA MET A 75 -0.34 0.97 5.39
C MET A 75 0.32 -0.32 5.89
N GLY A 76 1.64 -0.30 6.09
CA GLY A 76 2.42 -1.48 6.47
C GLY A 76 2.74 -2.45 5.33
N ALA A 77 2.35 -2.12 4.09
CA ALA A 77 2.64 -2.92 2.90
C ALA A 77 3.71 -2.24 2.02
N VAL A 78 3.99 -2.84 0.88
CA VAL A 78 4.85 -2.31 -0.18
C VAL A 78 4.15 -2.45 -1.53
N LYS A 79 4.63 -1.73 -2.54
CA LYS A 79 4.04 -1.69 -3.89
C LYS A 79 3.94 -3.06 -4.56
N GLU A 80 4.88 -3.97 -4.26
CA GLU A 80 4.93 -5.32 -4.88
C GLU A 80 3.71 -6.19 -4.55
N GLN A 81 2.95 -5.83 -3.51
CA GLN A 81 1.77 -6.58 -3.08
C GLN A 81 0.51 -6.13 -3.83
N SER A 82 -0.57 -5.78 -3.12
CA SER A 82 -1.85 -5.42 -3.75
C SER A 82 -1.77 -4.25 -4.72
N ALA A 83 -0.86 -3.27 -4.49
CA ALA A 83 -0.74 -2.14 -5.40
C ALA A 83 -0.31 -2.56 -6.81
N ASN A 84 0.65 -3.48 -6.94
CA ASN A 84 1.03 -4.04 -8.24
C ASN A 84 -0.11 -4.79 -8.91
N LEU A 85 -0.91 -5.55 -8.16
CA LEU A 85 -2.07 -6.25 -8.71
C LEU A 85 -3.06 -5.28 -9.34
N TYR A 86 -3.45 -4.24 -8.60
CA TYR A 86 -4.36 -3.20 -9.12
C TYR A 86 -3.75 -2.46 -10.32
N ALA A 87 -2.47 -2.10 -10.24
CA ALA A 87 -1.76 -1.44 -11.33
C ALA A 87 -1.75 -2.31 -12.60
N THR A 88 -1.42 -3.61 -12.47
CA THR A 88 -1.44 -4.56 -13.58
C THR A 88 -2.83 -4.68 -14.20
N LYS A 89 -3.87 -4.85 -13.36
CA LYS A 89 -5.25 -5.00 -13.85
C LYS A 89 -5.79 -3.75 -14.55
N MET A 90 -5.36 -2.57 -14.14
CA MET A 90 -5.72 -1.32 -14.84
C MET A 90 -4.90 -1.13 -16.11
N ALA A 91 -3.63 -1.55 -16.14
CA ALA A 91 -2.82 -1.51 -17.35
C ALA A 91 -3.35 -2.45 -18.45
N GLU A 92 -3.86 -3.64 -18.08
CA GLU A 92 -4.58 -4.53 -19.02
C GLU A 92 -5.80 -3.86 -19.68
N ARG A 93 -6.35 -2.83 -19.04
CA ARG A 93 -7.49 -2.05 -19.53
C ARG A 93 -7.10 -0.79 -20.30
N GLY A 94 -5.80 -0.63 -20.60
CA GLY A 94 -5.29 0.47 -21.43
C GLY A 94 -4.90 1.74 -20.66
N PHE A 95 -4.76 1.69 -19.36
CA PHE A 95 -4.20 2.78 -18.57
C PHE A 95 -2.68 2.64 -18.45
N VAL A 96 -1.95 3.74 -18.46
CA VAL A 96 -0.59 3.79 -17.91
C VAL A 96 -0.73 3.80 -16.39
N THR A 97 -0.10 2.87 -15.68
CA THR A 97 -0.24 2.82 -14.22
C THR A 97 1.09 2.84 -13.50
N LEU A 98 1.10 3.42 -12.32
CA LEU A 98 2.29 3.56 -11.48
C LEU A 98 1.94 3.15 -10.06
N SER A 99 2.48 2.02 -9.58
CA SER A 99 2.47 1.69 -8.17
C SER A 99 3.68 2.30 -7.49
N ILE A 100 3.52 2.89 -6.31
CA ILE A 100 4.61 3.54 -5.57
C ILE A 100 4.76 2.94 -4.19
N ASP A 101 6.00 2.88 -3.69
CA ASP A 101 6.26 2.83 -2.27
C ASP A 101 6.16 4.24 -1.71
N LEU A 102 5.36 4.41 -0.66
CA LEU A 102 5.32 5.69 0.04
C LEU A 102 6.65 5.93 0.78
N SER A 103 7.02 7.18 0.97
CA SER A 103 8.21 7.56 1.75
C SER A 103 8.29 6.78 3.06
N PHE A 104 9.50 6.41 3.49
CA PHE A 104 9.83 5.56 4.65
C PHE A 104 9.53 4.06 4.48
N TRP A 105 8.92 3.63 3.37
CA TRP A 105 8.53 2.22 3.11
C TRP A 105 9.21 1.66 1.87
N GLY A 106 9.36 0.33 1.84
CA GLY A 106 9.88 -0.40 0.69
C GLY A 106 11.22 0.14 0.19
N GLY A 107 11.29 0.45 -1.11
CA GLY A 107 12.48 1.01 -1.75
C GLY A 107 12.58 2.54 -1.70
N SER A 108 11.54 3.24 -1.23
CA SER A 108 11.55 4.69 -1.07
C SER A 108 12.38 5.13 0.13
N GLU A 109 12.92 6.35 0.06
CA GLU A 109 13.75 6.92 1.12
C GLU A 109 12.93 7.40 2.32
N GLY A 110 13.64 7.76 3.38
CA GLY A 110 13.13 8.32 4.63
C GLY A 110 13.58 7.55 5.85
N GLU A 111 13.94 8.31 6.88
CA GLU A 111 14.31 7.80 8.21
C GLU A 111 13.50 8.53 9.29
N PRO A 112 13.12 7.84 10.38
CA PRO A 112 13.30 6.40 10.60
C PRO A 112 12.43 5.58 9.63
N ARG A 113 12.86 4.36 9.31
CA ARG A 113 12.06 3.46 8.44
C ARG A 113 10.71 3.15 9.09
N ASN A 114 9.71 2.90 8.24
CA ASN A 114 8.34 2.59 8.64
C ASN A 114 7.61 3.71 9.41
N ALA A 115 8.13 4.94 9.36
CA ALA A 115 7.42 6.10 9.89
C ALA A 115 6.14 6.37 9.09
N ILE A 116 5.14 6.95 9.73
CA ILE A 116 3.86 7.33 9.11
C ILE A 116 3.71 8.84 9.18
N LEU A 117 3.85 9.50 8.02
CA LEU A 117 3.72 10.95 7.86
C LEU A 117 2.70 11.26 6.77
N PRO A 118 1.43 11.53 7.12
CA PRO A 118 0.33 11.75 6.18
C PRO A 118 0.61 12.85 5.15
N GLU A 119 1.28 13.92 5.57
CA GLU A 119 1.66 15.05 4.70
C GLU A 119 2.69 14.63 3.65
N MET A 120 3.67 13.82 4.05
CA MET A 120 4.67 13.28 3.14
C MET A 120 4.03 12.32 2.13
N TYR A 121 3.07 11.52 2.56
CA TYR A 121 2.37 10.59 1.67
C TYR A 121 1.46 11.31 0.67
N ALA A 122 0.82 12.42 1.07
CA ALA A 122 0.09 13.27 0.13
C ALA A 122 1.04 13.87 -0.91
N GLU A 123 2.24 14.29 -0.49
CA GLU A 123 3.29 14.77 -1.38
C GLU A 123 3.80 13.69 -2.35
N ASP A 124 3.98 12.46 -1.89
CA ASP A 124 4.41 11.35 -2.75
C ASP A 124 3.43 11.09 -3.90
N PHE A 125 2.11 11.25 -3.66
CA PHE A 125 1.10 11.19 -4.72
C PHE A 125 1.21 12.38 -5.70
N SER A 126 1.52 13.58 -5.20
CA SER A 126 1.75 14.75 -6.05
C SER A 126 3.02 14.59 -6.88
N ALA A 127 4.11 14.08 -6.29
CA ALA A 127 5.35 13.79 -7.01
C ALA A 127 5.16 12.68 -8.06
N ALA A 128 4.35 11.67 -7.77
CA ALA A 128 3.96 10.66 -8.76
C ALA A 128 3.14 11.27 -9.91
N THR A 129 2.32 12.29 -9.61
CA THR A 129 1.58 13.05 -10.62
C THR A 129 2.53 13.87 -11.49
N ASP A 130 3.59 14.49 -10.92
CA ASP A 130 4.65 15.17 -11.66
C ASP A 130 5.36 14.20 -12.60
N PHE A 131 5.76 13.04 -12.06
CA PHE A 131 6.44 12.00 -12.83
C PHE A 131 5.60 11.55 -14.03
N LEU A 132 4.34 11.18 -13.83
CA LEU A 132 3.46 10.75 -14.90
C LEU A 132 3.15 11.87 -15.89
N GLY A 133 2.82 13.06 -15.40
CA GLY A 133 2.45 14.20 -16.24
C GLY A 133 3.58 14.72 -17.13
N THR A 134 4.83 14.34 -16.87
CA THR A 134 6.00 14.65 -17.70
C THR A 134 6.30 13.56 -18.74
N ARG A 135 5.60 12.42 -18.71
CA ARG A 135 5.79 11.37 -19.73
C ARG A 135 5.10 11.77 -21.04
N PRO A 136 5.77 11.62 -22.19
CA PRO A 136 5.22 12.02 -23.50
C PRO A 136 3.94 11.26 -23.88
N PHE A 137 3.80 10.03 -23.41
CA PHE A 137 2.68 9.13 -23.65
C PHE A 137 1.54 9.25 -22.63
N VAL A 138 1.61 10.17 -21.65
CA VAL A 138 0.55 10.39 -20.65
C VAL A 138 -0.27 11.62 -21.00
N ASP A 139 -1.60 11.47 -20.95
CA ASP A 139 -2.51 12.62 -20.97
C ASP A 139 -2.62 13.20 -19.55
N ARG A 140 -1.91 14.30 -19.31
CA ARG A 140 -1.88 14.99 -18.01
C ARG A 140 -3.24 15.50 -17.53
N ASN A 141 -4.24 15.55 -18.40
CA ASN A 141 -5.60 15.94 -18.04
C ASN A 141 -6.46 14.74 -17.60
N ARG A 142 -5.90 13.52 -17.66
CA ARG A 142 -6.57 12.27 -17.30
C ARG A 142 -5.72 11.43 -16.34
N ILE A 143 -5.23 12.05 -15.26
CA ILE A 143 -4.51 11.35 -14.20
C ILE A 143 -5.45 11.11 -13.02
N GLY A 144 -5.55 9.87 -12.57
CA GLY A 144 -6.31 9.44 -11.41
C GLY A 144 -5.46 8.72 -10.38
N VAL A 145 -6.07 8.39 -9.26
CA VAL A 145 -5.41 7.66 -8.16
C VAL A 145 -6.31 6.57 -7.61
N ILE A 146 -5.72 5.43 -7.30
CA ILE A 146 -6.33 4.36 -6.51
C ILE A 146 -5.58 4.27 -5.19
N GLY A 147 -6.27 4.52 -4.08
CA GLY A 147 -5.72 4.37 -2.74
C GLY A 147 -6.29 3.15 -2.03
N ILE A 148 -5.43 2.20 -1.64
CA ILE A 148 -5.83 0.97 -0.98
C ILE A 148 -5.63 1.13 0.53
N CYS A 149 -6.64 0.83 1.35
CA CYS A 149 -6.62 0.90 2.81
C CYS A 149 -6.17 2.31 3.30
N GLY A 150 -5.06 2.44 4.01
CA GLY A 150 -4.51 3.72 4.46
C GLY A 150 -4.22 4.70 3.33
N SER A 151 -3.72 4.21 2.20
CA SER A 151 -3.48 5.06 1.01
C SER A 151 -4.73 5.72 0.46
N GLY A 152 -5.92 5.17 0.69
CA GLY A 152 -7.18 5.85 0.33
C GLY A 152 -7.31 7.20 1.02
N SER A 153 -6.99 7.27 2.30
CA SER A 153 -7.00 8.51 3.08
C SER A 153 -5.94 9.51 2.58
N PHE A 154 -4.74 9.03 2.26
CA PHE A 154 -3.64 9.89 1.79
C PHE A 154 -3.87 10.39 0.37
N ALA A 155 -4.41 9.55 -0.52
CA ALA A 155 -4.80 9.93 -1.87
C ALA A 155 -5.88 11.03 -1.88
N ILE A 156 -6.88 10.93 -0.99
CA ILE A 156 -7.89 11.99 -0.81
C ILE A 156 -7.22 13.28 -0.29
N SER A 157 -6.25 13.17 0.64
CA SER A 157 -5.53 14.34 1.15
C SER A 157 -4.72 15.01 0.04
N ALA A 158 -4.06 14.26 -0.83
CA ALA A 158 -3.38 14.79 -2.02
C ALA A 158 -4.36 15.47 -2.98
N ALA A 159 -5.46 14.81 -3.31
CA ALA A 159 -6.43 15.33 -4.27
C ALA A 159 -7.16 16.60 -3.80
N LYS A 160 -7.22 16.87 -2.49
CA LYS A 160 -7.75 18.13 -1.95
C LYS A 160 -6.90 19.35 -2.31
N ILE A 161 -5.61 19.16 -2.56
CA ILE A 161 -4.66 20.23 -2.82
C ILE A 161 -4.04 20.16 -4.22
N ASP A 162 -4.12 19.01 -4.89
CA ASP A 162 -3.58 18.82 -6.24
C ASP A 162 -4.70 18.63 -7.27
N PRO A 163 -5.06 19.70 -8.00
CA PRO A 163 -6.15 19.66 -8.98
C PRO A 163 -5.83 18.82 -10.23
N ARG A 164 -4.62 18.30 -10.37
CA ARG A 164 -4.22 17.44 -11.49
C ARG A 164 -4.73 16.00 -11.31
N LEU A 165 -5.05 15.60 -10.08
CA LEU A 165 -5.73 14.34 -9.79
C LEU A 165 -7.23 14.48 -10.14
N LYS A 166 -7.63 13.91 -11.28
CA LYS A 166 -8.97 14.09 -11.87
C LYS A 166 -9.99 13.05 -11.42
N ALA A 167 -9.51 11.90 -10.96
CA ALA A 167 -10.37 10.81 -10.50
C ALA A 167 -9.73 10.12 -9.30
N ILE A 168 -10.55 9.77 -8.31
CA ILE A 168 -10.10 9.11 -7.09
C ILE A 168 -10.96 7.88 -6.89
N ALA A 169 -10.32 6.73 -6.71
CA ALA A 169 -10.94 5.52 -6.24
C ALA A 169 -10.28 5.05 -4.94
N THR A 170 -11.07 4.51 -4.04
CA THR A 170 -10.57 3.96 -2.78
C THR A 170 -11.04 2.51 -2.62
N VAL A 171 -10.17 1.68 -2.08
CA VAL A 171 -10.44 0.27 -1.84
C VAL A 171 -10.25 -0.01 -0.36
N SER A 172 -11.32 -0.45 0.32
CA SER A 172 -11.31 -0.72 1.78
C SER A 172 -10.64 0.40 2.59
N MET A 173 -10.96 1.66 2.25
CA MET A 173 -10.32 2.83 2.82
C MET A 173 -10.54 2.96 4.32
N TYR A 174 -9.48 3.34 5.03
CA TYR A 174 -9.56 3.80 6.40
C TYR A 174 -9.50 5.32 6.48
N ASN A 175 -10.32 5.92 7.34
CA ASN A 175 -10.12 7.30 7.78
C ASN A 175 -8.98 7.30 8.81
N MET A 176 -7.74 7.42 8.32
CA MET A 176 -6.54 7.32 9.16
C MET A 176 -6.52 8.37 10.27
N GLY A 177 -6.98 9.60 10.01
CA GLY A 177 -7.06 10.62 11.03
C GLY A 177 -8.04 10.27 12.17
N ASN A 178 -9.18 9.68 11.84
CA ASN A 178 -10.14 9.22 12.84
C ASN A 178 -9.62 8.00 13.62
N ALA A 179 -9.04 7.02 12.90
CA ALA A 179 -8.47 5.82 13.51
C ALA A 179 -7.33 6.17 14.48
N ASN A 180 -6.42 7.07 14.11
CA ASN A 180 -5.33 7.49 14.98
C ASN A 180 -5.81 8.29 16.21
N ARG A 181 -6.89 9.09 16.06
CA ARG A 181 -7.42 9.86 17.20
C ARG A 181 -8.25 9.02 18.18
N HIS A 182 -8.97 8.05 17.68
CA HIS A 182 -10.00 7.37 18.49
C HIS A 182 -9.80 5.86 18.60
N GLY A 183 -8.82 5.31 17.89
CA GLY A 183 -8.69 3.85 17.70
C GLY A 183 -9.79 3.29 16.79
N LEU A 184 -9.68 2.01 16.48
CA LEU A 184 -10.72 1.31 15.71
C LEU A 184 -12.02 1.28 16.53
N LYS A 185 -13.13 1.63 15.86
CA LYS A 185 -14.47 1.70 16.48
C LYS A 185 -14.54 2.60 17.71
N HIS A 186 -13.71 3.63 17.77
CA HIS A 186 -13.64 4.58 18.90
C HIS A 186 -13.25 3.90 20.24
N ALA A 187 -12.34 2.92 20.19
CA ALA A 187 -11.92 2.16 21.37
C ALA A 187 -11.03 2.95 22.35
N LEU A 188 -10.45 4.09 21.91
CA LEU A 188 -9.56 4.90 22.77
C LEU A 188 -10.32 6.01 23.48
N THR A 189 -10.17 6.06 24.81
CA THR A 189 -10.63 7.21 25.61
C THR A 189 -9.71 8.42 25.42
N LEU A 190 -10.16 9.59 25.86
CA LEU A 190 -9.34 10.80 25.82
C LEU A 190 -8.09 10.67 26.70
N GLU A 191 -8.23 10.03 27.86
CA GLU A 191 -7.16 9.81 28.83
C GLU A 191 -6.09 8.87 28.25
N GLN A 192 -6.50 7.76 27.63
CA GLN A 192 -5.59 6.84 26.95
C GLN A 192 -4.85 7.53 25.82
N ARG A 193 -5.54 8.34 25.01
CA ARG A 193 -4.90 9.11 23.94
C ARG A 193 -3.89 10.12 24.49
N LYS A 194 -4.19 10.85 25.58
CA LYS A 194 -3.26 11.77 26.23
C LYS A 194 -2.03 11.05 26.73
N GLN A 195 -2.21 9.86 27.33
CA GLN A 195 -1.10 9.05 27.80
C GLN A 195 -0.18 8.62 26.67
N ILE A 196 -0.74 8.10 25.55
CA ILE A 196 0.05 7.72 24.37
C ILE A 196 0.87 8.91 23.85
N ILE A 197 0.30 10.12 23.84
CA ILE A 197 1.02 11.32 23.39
C ILE A 197 2.13 11.68 24.39
N ALA A 198 1.88 11.57 25.68
CA ALA A 198 2.88 11.84 26.71
C ALA A 198 4.05 10.85 26.63
N ASP A 199 3.76 9.55 26.52
CA ASP A 199 4.77 8.49 26.38
C ASP A 199 5.63 8.70 25.13
N ALA A 200 5.01 9.05 23.99
CA ALA A 200 5.73 9.38 22.77
C ALA A 200 6.61 10.62 22.92
N ALA A 201 6.18 11.62 23.69
CA ALA A 201 6.98 12.82 23.96
C ALA A 201 8.22 12.49 24.81
N GLU A 202 8.09 11.65 25.83
CA GLU A 202 9.23 11.19 26.64
C GLU A 202 10.19 10.33 25.81
N GLN A 203 9.66 9.44 24.97
CA GLN A 203 10.48 8.62 24.08
C GLN A 203 11.35 9.47 23.13
N ARG A 204 10.87 10.63 22.68
CA ARG A 204 11.67 11.56 21.86
C ARG A 204 12.94 12.04 22.55
N TYR A 205 12.92 12.26 23.88
CA TYR A 205 14.14 12.61 24.62
C TYR A 205 15.15 11.46 24.62
N VAL A 206 14.68 10.22 24.76
CA VAL A 206 15.53 9.03 24.68
C VAL A 206 16.19 8.92 23.32
N GLU A 207 15.43 9.04 22.25
CA GLU A 207 15.94 8.97 20.85
C GLU A 207 16.88 10.14 20.53
N PHE A 208 16.56 11.36 20.99
CA PHE A 208 17.42 12.53 20.79
C PHE A 208 18.79 12.37 21.46
N LEU A 209 18.86 11.65 22.58
CA LEU A 209 20.11 11.34 23.27
C LEU A 209 20.84 10.10 22.70
N GLY A 210 20.37 9.57 21.56
CA GLY A 210 20.99 8.42 20.87
C GLY A 210 20.49 7.06 21.36
N GLY A 211 19.39 7.01 22.11
CA GLY A 211 18.70 5.76 22.44
C GLY A 211 17.94 5.15 21.25
N GLU A 212 17.45 3.94 21.44
CA GLU A 212 16.75 3.20 20.39
C GLU A 212 15.39 3.83 20.02
N THR A 213 15.10 3.86 18.72
CA THR A 213 13.77 4.23 18.22
C THR A 213 12.75 3.15 18.59
N GLN A 214 11.66 3.57 19.20
CA GLN A 214 10.54 2.68 19.50
C GLN A 214 9.44 2.83 18.46
N TYR A 215 8.90 1.68 18.06
CA TYR A 215 7.77 1.60 17.15
C TYR A 215 6.52 1.16 17.90
N THR A 216 5.37 1.66 17.49
CA THR A 216 4.09 1.13 17.98
C THR A 216 3.96 -0.33 17.54
N SER A 217 3.42 -1.18 18.41
CA SER A 217 3.08 -2.54 18.04
C SER A 217 2.13 -2.49 16.83
N GLY A 218 2.47 -3.22 15.77
CA GLY A 218 1.56 -3.42 14.65
C GLY A 218 0.27 -4.08 15.15
N THR A 219 -0.85 -3.55 14.78
CA THR A 219 -2.17 -4.15 15.04
C THR A 219 -2.46 -5.24 14.02
#